data_489b7598e388daea2a740c113dadc68d
#
_entry.id   489b7598e388daea2a740c113dadc68d
#
_cell.length_a   1.000
_cell.length_b   1.000
_cell.length_c   1.000
_cell.angle_alpha   90.00
_cell.angle_beta   90.00
_cell.angle_gamma   90.00
#
_symmetry.space_group_name_H-M   'P 1'
#
loop_
_entity.id
_entity.type
_entity.pdbx_description
1 polymer ?
#
loop_
_entity_poly.entity_id
_entity_poly.type
_entity_poly.pdbx_seq_one_letter_code
_entity_poly.pdbx_strand_id
1 'polypeptide(L)'
;MPMPDELASLDGQVAPAAQTMIPVTEEGFLRGDGVFEVIRVYDGVPFALDDHLTRLERSTTNLRLGWSARRDELEQDVARLLDARGGSDFDGCLRIVLTRGGRRLLITEPLPATPEHA
;
A
#
# COMPACT_ATOMS: atom_id res chain seq x y z
N MET A 1 -23.89 8.85 9.13
CA MET A 1 -22.60 8.32 9.61
C MET A 1 -21.52 8.71 8.65
N PRO A 2 -20.49 9.42 9.12
CA PRO A 2 -19.36 9.67 8.24
C PRO A 2 -18.69 8.34 7.88
N MET A 3 -18.19 8.26 6.65
CA MET A 3 -17.38 7.11 6.25
C MET A 3 -16.10 7.10 7.06
N PRO A 4 -15.58 5.91 7.43
CA PRO A 4 -14.28 5.85 8.08
C PRO A 4 -13.23 6.45 7.16
N ASP A 5 -12.31 7.21 7.73
CA ASP A 5 -11.19 7.75 6.96
C ASP A 5 -10.27 6.62 6.51
N GLU A 6 -9.65 6.82 5.36
CA GLU A 6 -8.65 5.87 4.90
C GLU A 6 -7.42 5.91 5.80
N LEU A 7 -6.75 4.78 5.88
CA LEU A 7 -5.58 4.61 6.73
C LEU A 7 -4.33 4.36 5.90
N ALA A 8 -3.18 4.65 6.49
CA ALA A 8 -1.90 4.33 5.89
C ALA A 8 -1.01 3.63 6.90
N SER A 9 -0.11 2.80 6.39
CA SER A 9 0.98 2.21 7.16
C SER A 9 2.27 2.73 6.56
N LEU A 10 3.03 3.50 7.33
CA LEU A 10 4.32 4.00 6.90
C LEU A 10 5.39 3.34 7.76
N ASP A 11 6.20 2.49 7.15
CA ASP A 11 7.26 1.72 7.82
C ASP A 11 6.74 0.94 9.03
N GLY A 12 5.51 0.41 8.89
CA GLY A 12 4.88 -0.41 9.91
C GLY A 12 4.00 0.33 10.91
N GLN A 13 3.90 1.66 10.81
CA GLN A 13 3.06 2.45 11.72
C GLN A 13 1.77 2.87 11.04
N VAL A 14 0.65 2.46 11.61
CA VAL A 14 -0.69 2.75 11.09
C VAL A 14 -1.19 4.07 11.65
N ALA A 15 -1.71 4.92 10.77
CA ALA A 15 -2.26 6.23 11.14
C ALA A 15 -3.27 6.67 10.06
N PRO A 16 -4.09 7.69 10.33
CA PRO A 16 -4.92 8.24 9.27
C PRO A 16 -4.07 8.67 8.08
N ALA A 17 -4.52 8.32 6.87
CA ALA A 17 -3.75 8.61 5.66
C ALA A 17 -3.50 10.12 5.50
N ALA A 18 -4.49 10.94 5.86
CA ALA A 18 -4.37 12.40 5.76
C ALA A 18 -3.31 12.99 6.71
N GLN A 19 -2.89 12.23 7.71
CA GLN A 19 -1.88 12.66 8.70
C GLN A 19 -0.53 11.98 8.48
N THR A 20 -0.43 11.11 7.49
CA THR A 20 0.82 10.39 7.21
C THR A 20 1.72 11.27 6.36
N MET A 21 2.93 11.51 6.85
CA MET A 21 3.86 12.46 6.26
C MET A 21 5.16 11.80 5.85
N ILE A 22 5.66 12.19 4.68
CA ILE A 22 6.95 11.75 4.16
C ILE A 22 7.83 13.00 4.03
N PRO A 23 9.10 12.96 4.45
CA PRO A 23 10.00 14.11 4.30
C PRO A 23 10.11 14.52 2.83
N VAL A 24 10.15 15.81 2.56
CA VAL A 24 10.26 16.34 1.19
C VAL A 24 11.56 15.93 0.51
N THR A 25 12.56 15.52 1.29
CA THR A 25 13.85 15.06 0.78
C THR A 25 13.83 13.57 0.39
N GLU A 26 12.68 12.89 0.55
CA GLU A 26 12.58 11.47 0.21
C GLU A 26 12.79 11.27 -1.29
N GLU A 27 13.67 10.33 -1.66
CA GLU A 27 14.07 10.10 -3.05
C GLU A 27 12.88 9.73 -3.94
N GLY A 28 11.95 8.92 -3.41
CA GLY A 28 10.77 8.54 -4.16
C GLY A 28 9.89 9.74 -4.50
N PHE A 29 9.80 10.71 -3.60
CA PHE A 29 9.04 11.94 -3.83
C PHE A 29 9.75 12.85 -4.82
N LEU A 30 11.04 13.11 -4.58
CA LEU A 30 11.80 14.07 -5.40
C LEU A 30 12.02 13.60 -6.83
N ARG A 31 12.18 12.31 -7.04
CA ARG A 31 12.56 11.74 -8.33
C ARG A 31 11.46 10.91 -8.97
N GLY A 32 10.33 10.75 -8.28
CA GLY A 32 9.27 9.85 -8.75
C GLY A 32 9.74 8.41 -8.83
N ASP A 33 10.63 7.98 -7.95
CA ASP A 33 11.39 6.75 -8.08
C ASP A 33 10.93 5.73 -7.05
N GLY A 34 10.19 4.75 -7.49
CA GLY A 34 9.66 3.71 -6.62
C GLY A 34 8.88 2.68 -7.42
N VAL A 35 8.41 1.67 -6.72
CA VAL A 35 7.56 0.63 -7.28
C VAL A 35 6.28 0.54 -6.51
N PHE A 36 5.19 0.13 -7.17
CA PHE A 36 3.92 0.02 -6.48
C PHE A 36 3.06 -1.10 -7.04
N GLU A 37 2.11 -1.56 -6.22
CA GLU A 37 1.05 -2.48 -6.60
C GLU A 37 -0.27 -1.95 -6.05
N VAL A 38 -1.36 -2.18 -6.78
CA VAL A 38 -2.72 -1.89 -6.31
C VAL A 38 -3.47 -3.20 -6.24
N ILE A 39 -4.01 -3.52 -5.08
CA ILE A 39 -4.60 -4.81 -4.78
C ILE A 39 -6.06 -4.61 -4.40
N ARG A 40 -6.95 -5.35 -5.06
CA ARG A 40 -8.37 -5.36 -4.70
C ARG A 40 -8.56 -6.10 -3.37
N VAL A 41 -9.32 -5.51 -2.46
CA VAL A 41 -9.65 -6.13 -1.17
C VAL A 41 -11.15 -6.42 -1.14
N TYR A 42 -11.49 -7.68 -0.90
CA TYR A 42 -12.88 -8.16 -0.74
C TYR A 42 -13.07 -8.65 0.68
N ASP A 43 -14.01 -8.04 1.41
CA ASP A 43 -14.34 -8.44 2.78
C ASP A 43 -13.07 -8.58 3.65
N GLY A 44 -12.17 -7.62 3.52
CA GLY A 44 -10.92 -7.60 4.27
C GLY A 44 -9.83 -8.53 3.76
N VAL A 45 -10.06 -9.24 2.65
CA VAL A 45 -9.10 -10.20 2.09
C VAL A 45 -8.48 -9.62 0.82
N PRO A 46 -7.16 -9.40 0.79
CA PRO A 46 -6.50 -8.91 -0.42
C PRO A 46 -6.45 -10.01 -1.48
N PHE A 47 -6.95 -9.70 -2.67
CA PHE A 47 -7.04 -10.67 -3.76
C PHE A 47 -5.66 -10.88 -4.39
N ALA A 48 -5.25 -12.14 -4.51
CA ALA A 48 -3.99 -12.54 -5.14
C ALA A 48 -2.77 -11.85 -4.53
N LEU A 49 -2.74 -11.71 -3.20
CA LEU A 49 -1.66 -11.01 -2.51
C LEU A 49 -0.29 -11.56 -2.87
N ASP A 50 -0.12 -12.88 -2.90
CA ASP A 50 1.17 -13.49 -3.21
C ASP A 50 1.67 -13.10 -4.60
N ASP A 51 0.78 -13.08 -5.60
CA ASP A 51 1.15 -12.69 -6.96
C ASP A 51 1.58 -11.23 -7.01
N HIS A 52 0.86 -10.35 -6.29
CA HIS A 52 1.22 -8.94 -6.21
C HIS A 52 2.57 -8.74 -5.53
N LEU A 53 2.82 -9.45 -4.43
CA LEU A 53 4.11 -9.33 -3.73
C LEU A 53 5.26 -9.87 -4.58
N THR A 54 5.03 -10.94 -5.33
CA THR A 54 6.03 -11.47 -6.25
C THR A 54 6.37 -10.45 -7.34
N ARG A 55 5.35 -9.78 -7.91
CA ARG A 55 5.60 -8.73 -8.91
C ARG A 55 6.33 -7.54 -8.30
N LEU A 56 5.97 -7.18 -7.07
CA LEU A 56 6.63 -6.07 -6.38
C LEU A 56 8.13 -6.38 -6.18
N GLU A 57 8.45 -7.58 -5.74
CA GLU A 57 9.84 -8.02 -5.59
C GLU A 57 10.60 -7.95 -6.92
N ARG A 58 9.96 -8.43 -7.99
CA ARG A 58 10.55 -8.38 -9.32
C ARG A 58 10.80 -6.95 -9.78
N SER A 59 9.85 -6.06 -9.50
CA SER A 59 9.98 -4.64 -9.86
C SER A 59 11.13 -3.97 -9.11
N THR A 60 11.31 -4.28 -7.81
CA THR A 60 12.43 -3.73 -7.05
C THR A 60 13.76 -4.16 -7.62
N THR A 61 13.86 -5.42 -8.06
CA THR A 61 15.07 -5.95 -8.70
C THR A 61 15.32 -5.28 -10.04
N ASN A 62 14.27 -5.18 -10.88
CA ASN A 62 14.39 -4.62 -12.23
C ASN A 62 14.78 -3.15 -12.22
N LEU A 63 14.23 -2.37 -11.27
CA LEU A 63 14.57 -0.96 -11.15
C LEU A 63 15.84 -0.70 -10.36
N ARG A 64 16.48 -1.75 -9.85
CA ARG A 64 17.67 -1.64 -9.01
C ARG A 64 17.46 -0.63 -7.89
N LEU A 65 16.36 -0.85 -7.14
CA LEU A 65 15.94 0.09 -6.10
C LEU A 65 16.98 0.21 -4.97
N GLY A 66 17.87 -0.76 -4.84
CA GLY A 66 18.94 -0.74 -3.85
C GLY A 66 18.57 -1.41 -2.53
N TRP A 67 17.29 -1.75 -2.36
CA TRP A 67 16.80 -2.47 -1.19
C TRP A 67 15.51 -3.18 -1.57
N SER A 68 15.11 -4.11 -0.74
CA SER A 68 13.82 -4.77 -0.92
C SER A 68 13.18 -4.99 0.45
N ALA A 69 11.90 -4.73 0.55
CA ALA A 69 11.16 -5.05 1.75
C ALA A 69 11.04 -6.58 1.86
N ARG A 70 11.16 -7.09 3.08
CA ARG A 70 10.97 -8.52 3.32
C ARG A 70 9.50 -8.85 3.14
N ARG A 71 9.23 -10.01 2.54
CA ARG A 71 7.84 -10.43 2.29
C ARG A 71 7.05 -10.55 3.60
N ASP A 72 7.65 -11.11 4.64
CA ASP A 72 6.98 -11.25 5.92
C ASP A 72 6.65 -9.89 6.56
N GLU A 73 7.51 -8.89 6.39
CA GLU A 73 7.20 -7.54 6.85
C GLU A 73 6.01 -6.95 6.10
N LEU A 74 5.97 -7.11 4.78
CA LEU A 74 4.86 -6.62 3.98
C LEU A 74 3.56 -7.33 4.33
N GLU A 75 3.61 -8.64 4.53
CA GLU A 75 2.42 -9.39 4.94
C GLU A 75 1.90 -8.91 6.29
N GLN A 76 2.78 -8.63 7.24
CA GLN A 76 2.39 -8.08 8.53
C GLN A 76 1.82 -6.67 8.40
N ASP A 77 2.44 -5.82 7.57
CA ASP A 77 1.94 -4.48 7.31
C ASP A 77 0.53 -4.52 6.73
N VAL A 78 0.30 -5.41 5.76
CA VAL A 78 -1.01 -5.61 5.14
C VAL A 78 -2.03 -6.05 6.19
N ALA A 79 -1.70 -7.05 6.98
CA ALA A 79 -2.62 -7.59 7.98
C ALA A 79 -3.01 -6.55 9.00
N ARG A 80 -2.05 -5.78 9.53
CA ARG A 80 -2.32 -4.74 10.53
C ARG A 80 -3.17 -3.61 9.95
N LEU A 81 -2.85 -3.20 8.73
CA LEU A 81 -3.57 -2.09 8.11
C LEU A 81 -5.01 -2.47 7.82
N LEU A 82 -5.24 -3.63 7.24
CA LEU A 82 -6.59 -4.08 6.90
C LEU A 82 -7.42 -4.34 8.16
N ASP A 83 -6.82 -4.89 9.20
CA ASP A 83 -7.49 -5.09 10.48
C ASP A 83 -7.93 -3.74 11.08
N ALA A 84 -7.05 -2.76 11.09
CA ALA A 84 -7.35 -1.42 11.61
C ALA A 84 -8.40 -0.71 10.75
N ARG A 85 -8.45 -0.96 9.45
CA ARG A 85 -9.39 -0.30 8.54
C ARG A 85 -10.82 -0.85 8.63
N GLY A 86 -11.01 -1.96 9.29
CA GLY A 86 -12.34 -2.54 9.48
C GLY A 86 -12.38 -4.05 9.34
N GLY A 87 -11.25 -4.67 9.06
CA GLY A 87 -11.18 -6.12 8.91
C GLY A 87 -12.12 -6.61 7.82
N SER A 88 -12.96 -7.59 8.15
CA SER A 88 -13.89 -8.17 7.19
C SER A 88 -14.96 -7.18 6.67
N ASP A 89 -15.09 -6.02 7.30
CA ASP A 89 -16.02 -4.98 6.83
C ASP A 89 -15.40 -4.09 5.74
N PHE A 90 -14.11 -4.22 5.49
CA PHE A 90 -13.46 -3.37 4.49
C PHE A 90 -13.53 -3.97 3.10
N ASP A 91 -14.07 -3.20 2.17
CA ASP A 91 -14.10 -3.49 0.75
C ASP A 91 -13.50 -2.28 0.03
N GLY A 92 -12.45 -2.50 -0.73
CA GLY A 92 -11.78 -1.38 -1.37
C GLY A 92 -10.50 -1.81 -2.05
N CYS A 93 -9.51 -0.95 -2.03
CA CYS A 93 -8.20 -1.21 -2.60
C CYS A 93 -7.11 -0.98 -1.57
N LEU A 94 -6.02 -1.67 -1.76
CA LEU A 94 -4.78 -1.50 -1.00
C LEU A 94 -3.68 -1.14 -1.98
N ARG A 95 -3.01 -0.02 -1.74
CA ARG A 95 -1.84 0.38 -2.52
C ARG A 95 -0.60 0.15 -1.71
N ILE A 96 0.38 -0.52 -2.29
CA ILE A 96 1.69 -0.73 -1.66
C ILE A 96 2.72 0.03 -2.49
N VAL A 97 3.52 0.87 -1.85
CA VAL A 97 4.57 1.66 -2.49
C VAL A 97 5.87 1.44 -1.76
N LEU A 98 6.92 1.10 -2.51
CA LEU A 98 8.28 1.02 -2.00
C LEU A 98 9.09 2.10 -2.70
N THR A 99 9.70 3.01 -1.94
CA THR A 99 10.44 4.13 -2.50
C THR A 99 11.93 3.88 -2.49
N ARG A 100 12.66 4.56 -3.37
CA ARG A 100 14.12 4.44 -3.41
C ARG A 100 14.76 4.89 -2.10
N GLY A 101 14.12 5.78 -1.38
CA GLY A 101 14.61 6.23 -0.07
C GLY A 101 14.43 5.24 1.07
N GLY A 102 13.86 4.06 0.79
CA GLY A 102 13.74 3.00 1.79
C GLY A 102 12.41 2.97 2.54
N ARG A 103 11.37 3.64 2.04
CA ARG A 103 10.07 3.67 2.71
C ARG A 103 9.16 2.54 2.24
N ARG A 104 8.44 1.94 3.18
CA ARG A 104 7.32 1.03 2.91
C ARG A 104 6.03 1.78 3.23
N LEU A 105 5.28 2.12 2.20
CA LEU A 105 4.02 2.84 2.38
C LEU A 105 2.88 1.98 1.87
N LEU A 106 1.88 1.76 2.71
CA LEU A 106 0.64 1.09 2.34
C LEU A 106 -0.51 2.05 2.62
N ILE A 107 -1.49 2.10 1.71
CA ILE A 107 -2.63 3.01 1.85
C ILE A 107 -3.89 2.24 1.49
N THR A 108 -4.93 2.36 2.32
CA THR A 108 -6.26 1.90 1.93
C THR A 108 -6.92 2.99 1.10
N GLU A 109 -7.64 2.57 0.06
CA GLU A 109 -8.32 3.48 -0.85
C GLU A 109 -9.73 2.96 -1.11
N PRO A 110 -10.69 3.85 -1.38
CA PRO A 110 -12.01 3.39 -1.79
C PRO A 110 -11.93 2.75 -3.17
N LEU A 111 -12.95 1.99 -3.54
CA LEU A 111 -13.02 1.47 -4.90
C LEU A 111 -13.08 2.65 -5.87
N PRO A 112 -12.33 2.58 -6.99
CA PRO A 112 -12.45 3.62 -8.01
C PRO A 112 -13.87 3.62 -8.55
N ALA A 113 -14.39 4.82 -8.88
CA ALA A 113 -15.67 4.92 -9.51
C ALA A 113 -15.64 4.20 -10.85
N THR A 114 -16.59 3.28 -11.08
CA THR A 114 -16.70 2.61 -12.36
C THR A 114 -17.36 3.57 -13.35
N PRO A 115 -16.73 3.87 -14.49
CA PRO A 115 -17.38 4.70 -15.49
C PRO A 115 -18.68 4.03 -15.94
N GLU A 116 -19.75 4.81 -16.09
CA GLU A 116 -21.05 4.28 -16.47
C GLU A 116 -21.04 3.55 -17.81
N HIS A 117 -20.08 3.87 -18.63
CA HIS A 117 -19.96 3.30 -19.97
C HIS A 117 -18.70 2.47 -20.14
N ALA A 118 -18.18 1.95 -19.03
CA ALA A 118 -17.01 1.08 -19.11
C ALA A 118 -17.40 -0.26 -19.69
#